data_465c7374f594ef39a6295dc1f39913e2
#
_entry.id   465c7374f594ef39a6295dc1f39913e2
#
_cell.length_a   1.000
_cell.length_b   1.000
_cell.length_c   1.000
_cell.angle_alpha   90.00
_cell.angle_beta   90.00
_cell.angle_gamma   90.00
#
_symmetry.space_group_name_H-M   'P 1'
#
loop_
_entity.id
_entity.type
_entity.pdbx_description
1 polymer ?
#
loop_
_entity_poly.entity_id
_entity_poly.type
_entity_poly.pdbx_seq_one_letter_code
_entity_poly.pdbx_strand_id
1 'polypeptide(L)'
;MTQISQKKSALHKIRYKRFGGVKMSFCNTLKPDRTPGPISGNPLHNLCERACIQVRKVFDACINQTSLEDYGVTITNPTPANYTTPLTFVSAASTSSAGTISNLIVTPLSGDNPHNSRVQATITIPVEVIYVDANNVEGKGTAEIVVNEDVIMCFPDNSVIPVEIAATVNAVSPQGAWTEGLGFSITCCVTVVLKAEAEVELLVPSYGYCYIPPCQAYTQEVCTGVYLENGKN
;
A
#
# COMPACT_ATOMS: atom_id res chain seq x y z
N MET A 1 -65.17 9.40 23.90
CA MET A 1 -65.09 7.99 23.53
C MET A 1 -64.71 7.93 22.06
N THR A 2 -63.40 7.76 21.77
CA THR A 2 -62.92 7.69 20.42
C THR A 2 -61.93 6.52 20.35
N GLN A 3 -62.32 5.49 19.63
CA GLN A 3 -61.55 4.26 19.45
C GLN A 3 -60.34 4.51 18.54
N ILE A 4 -59.15 4.19 19.02
CA ILE A 4 -57.94 4.18 18.20
C ILE A 4 -57.80 2.79 17.57
N SER A 5 -57.95 2.74 16.27
CA SER A 5 -57.75 1.57 15.42
C SER A 5 -56.27 1.27 15.26
N GLN A 6 -55.81 0.16 15.77
CA GLN A 6 -54.46 -0.38 15.51
C GLN A 6 -54.41 -1.03 14.13
N LYS A 7 -53.69 -0.42 13.19
CA LYS A 7 -53.29 -1.06 11.94
C LYS A 7 -52.12 -2.00 12.20
N LYS A 8 -52.40 -3.30 12.17
CA LYS A 8 -51.36 -4.35 12.09
C LYS A 8 -50.69 -4.29 10.72
N SER A 9 -49.41 -3.97 10.68
CA SER A 9 -48.58 -4.07 9.48
C SER A 9 -48.35 -5.54 9.13
N ALA A 10 -48.78 -5.93 7.95
CA ALA A 10 -48.53 -7.26 7.39
C ALA A 10 -47.08 -7.38 6.96
N LEU A 11 -46.28 -8.09 7.73
CA LEU A 11 -44.95 -8.55 7.33
C LEU A 11 -45.08 -9.54 6.16
N HIS A 12 -44.71 -9.10 4.97
CA HIS A 12 -44.60 -9.95 3.79
C HIS A 12 -43.47 -10.98 4.05
N LYS A 13 -43.86 -12.21 4.42
CA LYS A 13 -42.93 -13.35 4.42
C LYS A 13 -42.55 -13.67 2.99
N ILE A 14 -41.34 -13.23 2.58
CA ILE A 14 -40.74 -13.70 1.34
C ILE A 14 -40.39 -15.18 1.53
N ARG A 15 -41.23 -16.06 0.92
CA ARG A 15 -40.93 -17.48 0.81
C ARG A 15 -39.80 -17.66 -0.22
N TYR A 16 -38.58 -17.85 0.25
CA TYR A 16 -37.56 -18.41 -0.60
C TYR A 16 -37.96 -19.81 -1.04
N LYS A 17 -38.28 -19.98 -2.33
CA LYS A 17 -38.36 -21.31 -2.93
C LYS A 17 -37.00 -21.97 -2.79
N ARG A 18 -36.92 -23.05 -2.02
CA ARG A 18 -35.79 -23.98 -2.07
C ARG A 18 -35.68 -24.51 -3.50
N PHE A 19 -34.79 -23.92 -4.28
CA PHE A 19 -34.26 -24.58 -5.44
C PHE A 19 -33.49 -25.78 -4.96
N GLY A 20 -33.68 -26.95 -5.58
CA GLY A 20 -33.15 -28.23 -5.20
C GLY A 20 -31.67 -28.15 -4.87
N GLY A 21 -31.30 -28.74 -3.74
CA GLY A 21 -29.99 -28.61 -3.15
C GLY A 21 -28.86 -29.06 -4.07
N VAL A 22 -28.25 -28.11 -4.74
CA VAL A 22 -26.85 -28.22 -5.09
C VAL A 22 -26.14 -28.12 -3.74
N LYS A 23 -25.71 -29.28 -3.19
CA LYS A 23 -24.76 -29.30 -2.10
C LYS A 23 -23.54 -28.54 -2.61
N MET A 24 -23.39 -27.26 -2.23
CA MET A 24 -22.11 -26.59 -2.32
C MET A 24 -21.18 -27.37 -1.44
N SER A 25 -20.44 -28.29 -2.03
CA SER A 25 -19.34 -28.95 -1.37
C SER A 25 -18.24 -27.91 -1.24
N PHE A 26 -18.29 -27.10 -0.14
CA PHE A 26 -17.11 -26.41 0.27
C PHE A 26 -16.00 -27.46 0.36
N CYS A 27 -14.88 -27.27 -0.33
CA CYS A 27 -13.75 -28.17 -0.30
C CYS A 27 -13.25 -28.33 1.14
N ASN A 28 -13.82 -29.28 1.84
CA ASN A 28 -13.65 -29.46 3.31
C ASN A 28 -12.53 -30.46 3.62
N THR A 29 -11.62 -30.67 2.70
CA THR A 29 -10.44 -31.48 2.96
C THR A 29 -9.28 -30.59 3.34
N LEU A 30 -8.89 -30.60 4.60
CA LEU A 30 -7.64 -30.08 5.11
C LEU A 30 -6.48 -30.81 4.44
N LYS A 31 -6.11 -30.35 3.24
CA LYS A 31 -4.92 -30.85 2.55
C LYS A 31 -3.76 -29.90 2.82
N PRO A 32 -2.54 -30.43 3.03
CA PRO A 32 -1.34 -29.61 3.27
C PRO A 32 -1.00 -28.62 2.13
N ASP A 33 -1.61 -28.80 0.95
CA ASP A 33 -1.37 -27.99 -0.25
C ASP A 33 -2.13 -26.66 -0.29
N ARG A 34 -2.71 -26.20 0.81
CA ARG A 34 -3.42 -24.88 0.90
C ARG A 34 -2.55 -23.75 1.42
N THR A 35 -1.27 -23.96 1.54
CA THR A 35 -0.31 -22.90 1.85
C THR A 35 0.10 -22.17 0.56
N PRO A 36 0.26 -20.85 0.60
CA PRO A 36 0.79 -20.12 -0.54
C PRO A 36 2.16 -20.65 -0.97
N GLY A 37 2.36 -20.83 -2.27
CA GLY A 37 3.62 -21.34 -2.81
C GLY A 37 3.55 -21.66 -4.29
N PRO A 38 4.66 -22.13 -4.89
CA PRO A 38 4.70 -22.56 -6.28
C PRO A 38 3.75 -23.73 -6.53
N ILE A 39 3.04 -23.68 -7.66
CA ILE A 39 2.21 -24.80 -8.12
C ILE A 39 3.14 -25.88 -8.70
N SER A 40 3.09 -27.09 -8.13
CA SER A 40 3.79 -28.27 -8.64
C SER A 40 2.80 -29.27 -9.23
N GLY A 41 3.16 -29.86 -10.38
CA GLY A 41 2.30 -30.83 -11.08
C GLY A 41 1.23 -30.19 -11.96
N ASN A 42 0.10 -30.88 -12.14
CA ASN A 42 -0.99 -30.38 -12.98
C ASN A 42 -1.80 -29.31 -12.24
N PRO A 43 -1.82 -28.04 -12.74
CA PRO A 43 -2.51 -26.93 -12.08
C PRO A 43 -4.04 -27.10 -12.03
N LEU A 44 -4.62 -28.02 -12.80
CA LEU A 44 -6.06 -28.31 -12.77
C LEU A 44 -6.45 -29.26 -11.63
N HIS A 45 -5.48 -29.94 -11.01
CA HIS A 45 -5.76 -30.77 -9.85
C HIS A 45 -6.13 -29.93 -8.64
N ASN A 46 -7.14 -30.36 -7.92
CA ASN A 46 -7.64 -29.73 -6.69
C ASN A 46 -8.32 -28.35 -6.86
N LEU A 47 -8.69 -27.95 -8.08
CA LEU A 47 -9.56 -26.81 -8.29
C LEU A 47 -10.91 -27.07 -7.61
N CYS A 48 -11.37 -26.12 -6.80
CA CYS A 48 -12.61 -26.22 -6.03
C CYS A 48 -13.76 -25.52 -6.70
N GLU A 49 -13.53 -24.30 -7.16
CA GLU A 49 -14.58 -23.43 -7.68
C GLU A 49 -14.03 -22.33 -8.58
N ARG A 50 -14.93 -21.58 -9.20
CA ARG A 50 -14.62 -20.29 -9.81
C ARG A 50 -15.07 -19.21 -8.84
N ALA A 51 -14.12 -18.46 -8.30
CA ALA A 51 -14.39 -17.36 -7.38
C ALA A 51 -14.39 -16.02 -8.11
N CYS A 52 -15.35 -15.16 -7.80
CA CYS A 52 -15.30 -13.77 -8.19
C CYS A 52 -14.49 -13.01 -7.14
N ILE A 53 -13.44 -12.34 -7.57
CA ILE A 53 -12.59 -11.52 -6.70
C ILE A 53 -12.57 -10.09 -7.21
N GLN A 54 -12.64 -9.13 -6.29
CA GLN A 54 -12.45 -7.72 -6.59
C GLN A 54 -10.96 -7.39 -6.44
N VAL A 55 -10.37 -6.84 -7.48
CA VAL A 55 -8.95 -6.51 -7.52
C VAL A 55 -8.71 -5.18 -8.25
N ARG A 56 -7.60 -4.55 -7.94
CA ARG A 56 -7.07 -3.45 -8.76
C ARG A 56 -6.29 -4.04 -9.92
N LYS A 57 -6.84 -3.89 -11.11
CA LYS A 57 -6.16 -4.28 -12.34
C LYS A 57 -5.30 -3.12 -12.83
N VAL A 58 -4.02 -3.39 -13.01
CA VAL A 58 -3.08 -2.46 -13.63
C VAL A 58 -3.13 -2.66 -15.14
N PHE A 59 -3.44 -1.61 -15.88
CA PHE A 59 -3.46 -1.61 -17.36
C PHE A 59 -2.10 -1.26 -17.93
N ASP A 60 -1.42 -0.30 -17.29
CA ASP A 60 -0.08 0.10 -17.63
C ASP A 60 0.67 0.64 -16.41
N ALA A 61 1.99 0.51 -16.42
CA ALA A 61 2.83 1.03 -15.36
C ALA A 61 4.20 1.44 -15.91
N CYS A 62 4.72 2.55 -15.40
CA CYS A 62 6.08 2.97 -15.70
C CYS A 62 6.82 3.34 -14.41
N ILE A 63 8.15 3.20 -14.44
CA ILE A 63 9.03 3.55 -13.34
C ILE A 63 9.99 4.66 -13.78
N ASN A 64 10.12 5.66 -12.92
CA ASN A 64 11.13 6.71 -13.06
C ASN A 64 12.00 6.73 -11.81
N GLN A 65 13.33 6.78 -12.00
CA GLN A 65 14.32 6.92 -10.94
C GLN A 65 15.16 8.15 -11.23
N THR A 66 15.16 9.09 -10.29
CA THR A 66 15.86 10.35 -10.42
C THR A 66 16.72 10.62 -9.19
N SER A 67 17.94 11.08 -9.41
CA SER A 67 18.75 11.67 -8.35
C SER A 67 18.51 13.18 -8.33
N LEU A 68 18.09 13.70 -7.20
CA LEU A 68 17.95 15.14 -6.96
C LEU A 68 19.15 15.58 -6.14
N GLU A 69 19.93 16.50 -6.69
CA GLU A 69 21.08 17.10 -6.04
C GLU A 69 20.71 18.47 -5.49
N ASP A 70 21.25 18.83 -4.34
CA ASP A 70 21.01 20.11 -3.68
C ASP A 70 19.54 20.48 -3.52
N TYR A 71 18.68 19.47 -3.32
CA TYR A 71 17.25 19.67 -3.17
C TYR A 71 16.93 20.25 -1.79
N GLY A 72 16.33 21.45 -1.76
CA GLY A 72 15.94 22.14 -0.54
C GLY A 72 14.71 21.52 0.09
N VAL A 73 14.83 21.09 1.35
CA VAL A 73 13.70 20.63 2.17
C VAL A 73 13.61 21.46 3.45
N THR A 74 12.38 21.74 3.90
CA THR A 74 12.11 22.40 5.17
C THR A 74 11.41 21.42 6.09
N ILE A 75 11.92 21.25 7.29
CA ILE A 75 11.32 20.38 8.30
C ILE A 75 10.13 21.06 8.94
N THR A 76 9.05 20.34 9.06
CA THR A 76 7.88 20.67 9.85
C THR A 76 7.72 19.68 11.01
N ASN A 77 7.00 20.07 12.05
CA ASN A 77 6.73 19.24 13.22
C ASN A 77 7.98 18.61 13.86
N PRO A 78 9.00 19.38 14.21
CA PRO A 78 10.22 18.85 14.80
C PRO A 78 9.94 18.17 16.14
N THR A 79 10.59 17.03 16.38
CA THR A 79 10.53 16.31 17.66
C THR A 79 11.97 15.94 18.07
N PRO A 80 12.47 16.44 19.23
CA PRO A 80 11.79 17.36 20.16
C PRO A 80 11.53 18.75 19.56
N ALA A 81 10.50 19.44 20.07
CA ALA A 81 10.15 20.78 19.60
C ALA A 81 11.22 21.83 19.95
N ASN A 82 11.97 21.58 21.01
CA ASN A 82 13.11 22.42 21.43
C ASN A 82 14.39 21.82 20.84
N TYR A 83 15.01 22.52 19.93
CA TYR A 83 16.26 22.15 19.27
C TYR A 83 17.19 23.36 19.22
N THR A 84 18.48 23.11 19.14
CA THR A 84 19.51 24.14 19.05
C THR A 84 20.25 24.06 17.72
N THR A 85 20.28 25.15 16.97
CA THR A 85 21.01 25.23 15.70
C THR A 85 22.51 25.49 15.93
N PRO A 86 23.40 25.08 14.97
CA PRO A 86 23.10 24.44 13.70
C PRO A 86 22.67 22.99 13.85
N LEU A 87 21.93 22.48 12.86
CA LEU A 87 21.52 21.08 12.79
C LEU A 87 22.48 20.28 11.90
N THR A 88 22.75 19.05 12.29
CA THR A 88 23.53 18.10 11.48
C THR A 88 22.57 17.07 10.88
N PHE A 89 22.57 16.97 9.56
CA PHE A 89 21.75 15.99 8.83
C PHE A 89 22.26 14.57 9.09
N VAL A 90 21.36 13.63 9.31
CA VAL A 90 21.68 12.21 9.47
C VAL A 90 21.14 11.41 8.27
N SER A 91 19.85 11.48 8.01
CA SER A 91 19.20 10.79 6.91
C SER A 91 17.81 11.34 6.63
N ALA A 92 17.28 11.06 5.44
CA ALA A 92 15.86 11.22 5.15
C ALA A 92 15.34 10.02 4.37
N ALA A 93 14.10 9.62 4.65
CA ALA A 93 13.45 8.53 3.96
C ALA A 93 11.94 8.76 3.86
N SER A 94 11.34 8.22 2.80
CA SER A 94 9.88 8.29 2.63
C SER A 94 9.15 7.53 3.75
N THR A 95 8.11 8.12 4.29
CA THR A 95 7.28 7.54 5.36
C THR A 95 6.12 6.70 4.84
N SER A 96 5.83 6.82 3.55
CA SER A 96 4.76 6.09 2.86
C SER A 96 5.22 5.67 1.48
N SER A 97 4.75 4.52 1.04
CA SER A 97 4.90 4.09 -0.36
C SER A 97 3.84 4.69 -1.30
N ALA A 98 2.84 5.40 -0.78
CA ALA A 98 1.85 6.11 -1.57
C ALA A 98 2.26 7.57 -1.76
N GLY A 99 2.41 8.00 -3.01
CA GLY A 99 2.62 9.39 -3.39
C GLY A 99 1.28 10.10 -3.56
N THR A 100 1.20 11.37 -3.15
CA THR A 100 0.03 12.21 -3.41
C THR A 100 0.15 12.83 -4.80
N ILE A 101 -0.86 12.61 -5.64
CA ILE A 101 -0.91 13.14 -7.00
C ILE A 101 -1.70 14.44 -7.00
N SER A 102 -1.14 15.47 -7.63
CA SER A 102 -1.79 16.75 -7.91
C SER A 102 -1.52 17.19 -9.34
N ASN A 103 -2.27 18.19 -9.81
CA ASN A 103 -2.12 18.74 -11.17
C ASN A 103 -2.14 17.67 -12.28
N LEU A 104 -2.93 16.61 -12.09
CA LEU A 104 -3.03 15.52 -13.05
C LEU A 104 -3.71 15.99 -14.34
N ILE A 105 -3.00 15.83 -15.45
CA ILE A 105 -3.51 16.11 -16.79
C ILE A 105 -3.25 14.87 -17.65
N VAL A 106 -4.32 14.31 -18.22
CA VAL A 106 -4.25 13.18 -19.14
C VAL A 106 -4.72 13.65 -20.51
N THR A 107 -3.83 13.62 -21.49
CA THR A 107 -4.10 14.09 -22.86
C THR A 107 -3.96 12.93 -23.84
N PRO A 108 -5.04 12.49 -24.51
CA PRO A 108 -4.95 11.49 -25.56
C PRO A 108 -3.98 11.93 -26.68
N LEU A 109 -3.14 11.01 -27.13
CA LEU A 109 -2.21 11.27 -28.21
C LEU A 109 -2.83 10.83 -29.55
N SER A 110 -2.74 11.73 -30.54
CA SER A 110 -3.09 11.44 -31.94
C SER A 110 -1.90 10.74 -32.59
N GLY A 111 -2.02 9.45 -32.93
CA GLY A 111 -0.94 8.70 -33.57
C GLY A 111 -1.35 7.27 -33.89
N ASP A 112 -0.35 6.43 -34.23
CA ASP A 112 -0.56 5.04 -34.64
C ASP A 112 -1.16 4.15 -33.52
N ASN A 113 -1.07 4.58 -32.26
CA ASN A 113 -1.67 3.89 -31.13
C ASN A 113 -2.67 4.80 -30.41
N PRO A 114 -3.98 4.64 -30.66
CA PRO A 114 -5.02 5.47 -30.05
C PRO A 114 -5.17 5.27 -28.53
N HIS A 115 -4.57 4.21 -27.98
CA HIS A 115 -4.62 3.92 -26.53
C HIS A 115 -3.60 4.74 -25.72
N ASN A 116 -2.64 5.39 -26.37
CA ASN A 116 -1.63 6.17 -25.70
C ASN A 116 -2.14 7.54 -25.29
N SER A 117 -1.83 7.92 -24.06
CA SER A 117 -2.06 9.26 -23.54
C SER A 117 -0.83 9.78 -22.83
N ARG A 118 -0.59 11.08 -22.95
CA ARG A 118 0.40 11.79 -22.14
C ARG A 118 -0.18 12.06 -20.77
N VAL A 119 0.53 11.64 -19.76
CA VAL A 119 0.17 11.85 -18.34
C VAL A 119 1.16 12.81 -17.73
N GLN A 120 0.67 13.95 -17.28
CA GLN A 120 1.44 14.94 -16.55
C GLN A 120 0.90 15.04 -15.13
N ALA A 121 1.77 14.96 -14.14
CA ALA A 121 1.36 14.98 -12.74
C ALA A 121 2.47 15.55 -11.85
N THR A 122 2.07 16.16 -10.75
CA THR A 122 2.96 16.54 -9.66
C THR A 122 2.79 15.51 -8.54
N ILE A 123 3.89 14.89 -8.12
CA ILE A 123 3.90 13.85 -7.10
C ILE A 123 4.55 14.40 -5.84
N THR A 124 3.82 14.41 -4.73
CA THR A 124 4.32 14.79 -3.41
C THR A 124 4.63 13.54 -2.60
N ILE A 125 5.85 13.46 -2.09
CA ILE A 125 6.40 12.32 -1.36
C ILE A 125 6.66 12.78 0.08
N PRO A 126 5.93 12.24 1.08
CA PRO A 126 6.20 12.55 2.47
C PRO A 126 7.49 11.85 2.94
N VAL A 127 8.38 12.60 3.57
CA VAL A 127 9.64 12.10 4.10
C VAL A 127 9.79 12.46 5.58
N GLU A 128 10.45 11.60 6.34
CA GLU A 128 10.96 11.89 7.68
C GLU A 128 12.45 12.20 7.57
N VAL A 129 12.84 13.30 8.15
CA VAL A 129 14.25 13.73 8.23
C VAL A 129 14.74 13.53 9.64
N ILE A 130 15.87 12.84 9.79
CA ILE A 130 16.56 12.64 11.05
C ILE A 130 17.77 13.56 11.08
N TYR A 131 17.96 14.24 12.20
CA TYR A 131 19.04 15.18 12.41
C TYR A 131 19.56 15.14 13.86
N VAL A 132 20.70 15.75 14.10
CA VAL A 132 21.27 15.97 15.43
C VAL A 132 21.42 17.47 15.62
N ASP A 133 21.00 17.97 16.75
CA ASP A 133 21.13 19.40 17.11
C ASP A 133 22.54 19.73 17.62
N ALA A 134 22.80 21.03 17.83
CA ALA A 134 24.10 21.49 18.34
C ALA A 134 24.45 20.97 19.75
N ASN A 135 23.51 20.43 20.49
CA ASN A 135 23.70 19.81 21.81
C ASN A 135 23.85 18.28 21.73
N ASN A 136 24.04 17.72 20.53
CA ASN A 136 24.04 16.29 20.26
C ASN A 136 22.72 15.56 20.63
N VAL A 137 21.61 16.26 20.60
CA VAL A 137 20.29 15.65 20.77
C VAL A 137 19.74 15.25 19.40
N GLU A 138 19.41 13.97 19.26
CA GLU A 138 18.77 13.45 18.05
C GLU A 138 17.34 13.97 17.95
N GLY A 139 16.99 14.44 16.77
CA GLY A 139 15.65 14.93 16.45
C GLY A 139 15.20 14.40 15.09
N LYS A 140 13.90 14.50 14.89
CA LYS A 140 13.25 14.16 13.62
C LYS A 140 12.15 15.14 13.29
N GLY A 141 11.82 15.23 12.03
CA GLY A 141 10.70 16.03 11.55
C GLY A 141 10.23 15.59 10.17
N THR A 142 9.07 16.07 9.77
CA THR A 142 8.47 15.75 8.49
C THR A 142 8.82 16.80 7.43
N ALA A 143 9.04 16.36 6.21
CA ALA A 143 9.23 17.22 5.05
C ALA A 143 8.58 16.57 3.83
N GLU A 144 8.59 17.29 2.70
CA GLU A 144 8.01 16.82 1.46
C GLU A 144 9.02 16.98 0.33
N ILE A 145 9.09 15.97 -0.54
CA ILE A 145 9.80 16.03 -1.82
C ILE A 145 8.74 16.06 -2.91
N VAL A 146 8.85 17.05 -3.82
CA VAL A 146 7.91 17.22 -4.92
C VAL A 146 8.64 16.97 -6.24
N VAL A 147 8.11 16.05 -7.05
CA VAL A 147 8.61 15.76 -8.38
C VAL A 147 7.51 15.89 -9.42
N ASN A 148 7.89 16.30 -10.63
CA ASN A 148 6.96 16.40 -11.76
C ASN A 148 7.23 15.25 -12.72
N GLU A 149 6.18 14.55 -13.08
CA GLU A 149 6.21 13.46 -14.06
C GLU A 149 5.51 13.87 -15.36
N ASP A 150 6.09 13.47 -16.47
CA ASP A 150 5.56 13.71 -17.83
C ASP A 150 5.87 12.47 -18.66
N VAL A 151 4.91 11.55 -18.73
CA VAL A 151 5.10 10.20 -19.29
C VAL A 151 3.99 9.85 -20.27
N ILE A 152 4.24 8.86 -21.11
CA ILE A 152 3.22 8.26 -21.98
C ILE A 152 2.76 6.96 -21.33
N MET A 153 1.44 6.81 -21.19
CA MET A 153 0.82 5.60 -20.63
C MET A 153 -0.29 5.12 -21.54
N CYS A 154 -0.51 3.79 -21.52
CA CYS A 154 -1.56 3.15 -22.29
C CYS A 154 -2.84 2.99 -21.46
N PHE A 155 -3.97 3.40 -22.02
CA PHE A 155 -5.28 3.31 -21.41
C PHE A 155 -6.19 2.36 -22.19
N PRO A 156 -7.08 1.60 -21.52
CA PRO A 156 -8.04 0.77 -22.23
C PRO A 156 -9.05 1.62 -22.99
N ASP A 157 -9.47 1.15 -24.18
CA ASP A 157 -10.52 1.78 -24.94
C ASP A 157 -11.85 1.75 -24.20
N ASN A 158 -12.58 2.88 -24.26
CA ASN A 158 -13.99 2.99 -23.87
C ASN A 158 -14.34 2.21 -22.59
N SER A 159 -13.47 2.26 -21.59
CA SER A 159 -13.76 1.62 -20.32
C SER A 159 -14.97 2.29 -19.67
N VAL A 160 -15.98 1.49 -19.35
CA VAL A 160 -17.12 1.93 -18.53
C VAL A 160 -16.67 2.15 -17.08
N ILE A 161 -15.57 1.50 -16.69
CA ILE A 161 -14.95 1.61 -15.36
C ILE A 161 -13.93 2.74 -15.43
N PRO A 162 -13.98 3.73 -14.53
CA PRO A 162 -13.02 4.81 -14.51
C PRO A 162 -11.61 4.26 -14.22
N VAL A 163 -10.65 4.68 -15.03
CA VAL A 163 -9.23 4.37 -14.80
C VAL A 163 -8.62 5.52 -14.01
N GLU A 164 -7.93 5.17 -12.94
CA GLU A 164 -7.25 6.10 -12.04
C GLU A 164 -5.74 6.01 -12.24
N ILE A 165 -5.04 7.12 -12.00
CA ILE A 165 -3.59 7.13 -11.92
C ILE A 165 -3.20 7.05 -10.44
N ALA A 166 -2.39 6.05 -10.11
CA ALA A 166 -1.81 5.87 -8.78
C ALA A 166 -0.29 6.02 -8.83
N ALA A 167 0.29 6.58 -7.78
CA ALA A 167 1.74 6.71 -7.62
C ALA A 167 2.23 5.87 -6.44
N THR A 168 3.18 4.98 -6.71
CA THR A 168 3.96 4.32 -5.66
C THR A 168 5.34 4.96 -5.63
N VAL A 169 5.78 5.38 -4.46
CA VAL A 169 6.98 6.21 -4.31
C VAL A 169 7.96 5.64 -3.29
N ASN A 170 9.23 5.93 -3.50
CA ASN A 170 10.27 5.74 -2.51
C ASN A 170 11.30 6.86 -2.66
N ALA A 171 11.71 7.45 -1.55
CA ALA A 171 12.76 8.46 -1.52
C ALA A 171 13.72 8.16 -0.38
N VAL A 172 15.02 8.23 -0.65
CA VAL A 172 16.07 8.02 0.34
C VAL A 172 17.17 9.04 0.11
N SER A 173 17.58 9.72 1.19
CA SER A 173 18.72 10.63 1.19
C SER A 173 19.71 10.19 2.29
N PRO A 174 20.94 9.79 1.91
CA PRO A 174 21.99 9.44 2.85
C PRO A 174 22.81 10.66 3.28
N GLN A 175 22.68 11.81 2.62
CA GLN A 175 23.50 13.00 2.87
C GLN A 175 22.73 14.29 2.66
N GLY A 176 23.08 15.30 3.45
CA GLY A 176 22.53 16.64 3.34
C GLY A 176 23.35 17.64 4.15
N ALA A 177 23.19 18.89 3.82
CA ALA A 177 23.81 20.00 4.51
C ALA A 177 22.73 20.89 5.13
N TRP A 178 22.95 21.31 6.36
CA TRP A 178 22.05 22.26 7.02
C TRP A 178 22.12 23.60 6.29
N THR A 179 20.96 24.20 6.16
CA THR A 179 20.79 25.57 5.72
C THR A 179 20.31 26.42 6.90
N GLU A 180 19.78 27.59 6.70
CA GLU A 180 19.29 28.42 7.78
C GLU A 180 17.91 27.92 8.28
N GLY A 181 17.66 28.05 9.57
CA GLY A 181 16.39 27.62 10.18
C GLY A 181 16.27 26.11 10.32
N LEU A 182 15.15 25.52 9.89
CA LEU A 182 14.90 24.05 9.82
C LEU A 182 15.10 23.49 8.41
N GLY A 183 15.90 24.16 7.59
CA GLY A 183 16.15 23.77 6.21
C GLY A 183 17.36 22.85 6.06
N PHE A 184 17.25 21.95 5.08
CA PHE A 184 18.37 21.15 4.60
C PHE A 184 18.41 21.18 3.08
N SER A 185 19.64 21.22 2.54
CA SER A 185 19.91 20.87 1.14
C SER A 185 20.35 19.42 1.13
N ILE A 186 19.60 18.55 0.45
CA ILE A 186 19.80 17.09 0.47
C ILE A 186 20.09 16.57 -0.95
N THR A 187 20.87 15.49 -1.02
CA THR A 187 20.99 14.69 -2.23
C THR A 187 20.17 13.42 -2.02
N CYS A 188 19.12 13.24 -2.81
CA CYS A 188 18.21 12.10 -2.63
C CYS A 188 17.99 11.32 -3.91
N CYS A 189 17.84 10.01 -3.77
CA CYS A 189 17.36 9.13 -4.83
C CYS A 189 15.86 8.95 -4.67
N VAL A 190 15.12 9.32 -5.71
CA VAL A 190 13.66 9.24 -5.75
C VAL A 190 13.26 8.22 -6.81
N THR A 191 12.38 7.30 -6.43
CA THR A 191 11.74 6.35 -7.35
C THR A 191 10.25 6.61 -7.35
N VAL A 192 9.67 6.81 -8.52
CA VAL A 192 8.24 6.94 -8.75
C VAL A 192 7.79 5.84 -9.70
N VAL A 193 6.76 5.10 -9.30
CA VAL A 193 6.06 4.15 -10.18
C VAL A 193 4.65 4.67 -10.38
N LEU A 194 4.35 5.13 -11.59
CA LEU A 194 3.00 5.50 -11.99
C LEU A 194 2.27 4.28 -12.55
N LYS A 195 1.00 4.13 -12.20
CA LYS A 195 0.13 3.04 -12.64
C LYS A 195 -1.19 3.60 -13.12
N ALA A 196 -1.64 3.11 -14.27
CA ALA A 196 -3.03 3.27 -14.73
C ALA A 196 -3.81 2.05 -14.24
N GLU A 197 -4.73 2.22 -13.29
CA GLU A 197 -5.41 1.11 -12.63
C GLU A 197 -6.92 1.36 -12.48
N ALA A 198 -7.69 0.27 -12.36
CA ALA A 198 -9.10 0.34 -12.01
C ALA A 198 -9.50 -0.86 -11.16
N GLU A 199 -10.51 -0.68 -10.31
CA GLU A 199 -11.14 -1.79 -9.61
C GLU A 199 -12.01 -2.59 -10.56
N VAL A 200 -11.74 -3.89 -10.65
CA VAL A 200 -12.46 -4.81 -11.51
C VAL A 200 -12.79 -6.11 -10.77
N GLU A 201 -13.86 -6.75 -11.21
CA GLU A 201 -14.24 -8.07 -10.73
C GLU A 201 -13.69 -9.13 -11.71
N LEU A 202 -12.84 -10.02 -11.20
CA LEU A 202 -12.27 -11.10 -11.98
C LEU A 202 -12.81 -12.46 -11.51
N LEU A 203 -13.20 -13.28 -12.49
CA LEU A 203 -13.52 -14.67 -12.24
C LEU A 203 -12.24 -15.49 -12.33
N VAL A 204 -11.81 -16.06 -11.20
CA VAL A 204 -10.56 -16.82 -11.11
C VAL A 204 -10.80 -18.25 -10.65
N PRO A 205 -9.98 -19.21 -11.10
CA PRO A 205 -9.99 -20.57 -10.55
C PRO A 205 -9.41 -20.53 -9.12
N SER A 206 -10.13 -21.13 -8.18
CA SER A 206 -9.78 -21.14 -6.76
C SER A 206 -9.49 -22.57 -6.29
N TYR A 207 -8.42 -22.73 -5.50
CA TYR A 207 -8.09 -23.95 -4.75
C TYR A 207 -8.77 -23.99 -3.38
N GLY A 208 -9.65 -23.03 -3.08
CA GLY A 208 -10.31 -22.85 -1.79
C GLY A 208 -9.56 -21.86 -0.89
N TYR A 209 -9.95 -21.82 0.37
CA TYR A 209 -9.37 -20.87 1.33
C TYR A 209 -7.96 -21.28 1.76
N CYS A 210 -7.09 -20.30 1.98
CA CYS A 210 -5.78 -20.52 2.56
C CYS A 210 -5.87 -21.09 3.97
N TYR A 211 -4.94 -21.96 4.33
CA TYR A 211 -4.74 -22.35 5.71
C TYR A 211 -3.96 -21.24 6.43
N ILE A 212 -4.55 -20.73 7.50
CA ILE A 212 -3.89 -19.74 8.36
C ILE A 212 -3.48 -20.47 9.64
N PRO A 213 -2.17 -20.69 9.89
CA PRO A 213 -1.71 -21.35 11.10
C PRO A 213 -1.94 -20.43 12.31
N PRO A 214 -2.15 -20.99 13.52
CA PRO A 214 -2.20 -20.21 14.72
C PRO A 214 -0.88 -19.49 14.98
N CYS A 215 -0.93 -18.29 15.55
CA CYS A 215 0.26 -17.57 15.95
C CYS A 215 1.06 -18.34 16.99
N GLN A 216 2.37 -18.41 16.80
CA GLN A 216 3.29 -18.89 17.84
C GLN A 216 3.68 -17.70 18.72
N ALA A 217 3.46 -17.82 20.02
CA ALA A 217 3.90 -16.82 20.96
C ALA A 217 5.44 -16.88 21.06
N TYR A 218 6.09 -15.74 20.93
CA TYR A 218 7.51 -15.62 21.24
C TYR A 218 7.67 -15.60 22.77
N THR A 219 8.15 -16.71 23.34
CA THR A 219 8.52 -16.77 24.73
C THR A 219 10.04 -16.62 24.82
N GLN A 220 10.49 -15.42 25.21
CA GLN A 220 11.87 -15.25 25.59
C GLN A 220 12.02 -15.82 27.00
N GLU A 221 12.76 -16.92 27.14
CA GLU A 221 13.20 -17.39 28.45
C GLU A 221 14.26 -16.44 28.99
N VAL A 222 13.83 -15.48 29.80
CA VAL A 222 14.71 -14.43 30.36
C VAL A 222 15.66 -14.98 31.42
N CYS A 223 15.46 -16.20 31.90
CA CYS A 223 16.20 -16.79 33.01
C CYS A 223 16.48 -18.29 32.84
N THR A 224 16.96 -18.76 31.71
CA THR A 224 17.58 -20.08 31.63
C THR A 224 19.02 -20.00 32.12
N GLY A 225 19.30 -20.44 33.33
CA GLY A 225 20.67 -20.72 33.78
C GLY A 225 21.11 -20.17 35.12
N VAL A 226 20.30 -19.45 35.88
CA VAL A 226 20.77 -18.87 37.16
C VAL A 226 20.44 -19.72 38.37
N TYR A 227 19.57 -20.74 38.26
CA TYR A 227 19.13 -21.52 39.42
C TYR A 227 19.17 -23.06 39.29
N LEU A 228 20.00 -23.60 38.40
CA LEU A 228 20.23 -25.05 38.33
C LEU A 228 21.66 -25.46 38.78
N GLU A 229 22.14 -24.87 39.84
CA GLU A 229 23.23 -25.46 40.63
C GLU A 229 22.82 -25.42 42.10
N ASN A 230 22.35 -26.54 42.57
CA ASN A 230 22.50 -27.11 43.93
C ASN A 230 21.36 -28.05 44.25
N GLY A 231 21.59 -29.31 44.06
CA GLY A 231 20.67 -30.38 44.47
C GLY A 231 21.20 -31.77 44.16
N LYS A 232 22.50 -32.02 44.43
CA LYS A 232 22.95 -33.37 44.72
C LYS A 232 22.99 -33.56 46.21
N ASN A 233 22.11 -34.39 46.72
CA ASN A 233 22.37 -35.41 47.72
C ASN A 233 21.36 -36.49 47.56
#